data_28cc2e19a171e35465385d6a6dbaa7aa
#
_entry.id   28cc2e19a171e35465385d6a6dbaa7aa
#
_cell.length_a   1.000
_cell.length_b   1.000
_cell.length_c   1.000
_cell.angle_alpha   90.00
_cell.angle_beta   90.00
_cell.angle_gamma   90.00
#
_symmetry.space_group_name_H-M   'P 1'
#
loop_
_entity.id
_entity.type
_entity.pdbx_description
1 polymer ?
#
loop_
_entity_poly.entity_id
_entity_poly.type
_entity_poly.pdbx_seq_one_letter_code
_entity_poly.pdbx_strand_id
1 'polypeptide(L)'
;MKILYAASEATPFAKSGGLADVAGSLPKALVKDGVDARVIMPLYGDLKFRDTLEYVTNYSVPVGWRSQYCGLFKTERNGVTYYFLEI
;
A
#
# COMPACT_ATOMS: atom_id res chain seq x y z
N MET A 1 16.05 3.05 10.66
CA MET A 1 15.74 3.61 9.34
C MET A 1 14.29 3.29 8.99
N LYS A 2 13.58 4.25 8.44
CA LYS A 2 12.19 4.09 8.01
C LYS A 2 12.13 4.26 6.50
N ILE A 3 11.46 3.32 5.81
CA ILE A 3 11.33 3.32 4.36
C ILE A 3 9.86 3.17 4.00
N LEU A 4 9.36 4.05 3.12
CA LEU A 4 8.06 3.91 2.48
C LEU A 4 8.26 3.56 1.01
N TYR A 5 7.84 2.37 0.63
CA TYR A 5 7.97 1.87 -0.73
C TYR A 5 6.66 2.11 -1.49
N ALA A 6 6.68 3.03 -2.44
CA ALA A 6 5.51 3.32 -3.26
C ALA A 6 5.54 2.46 -4.52
N ALA A 7 4.50 1.66 -4.71
CA ALA A 7 4.40 0.73 -5.83
C ALA A 7 3.01 0.76 -6.45
N SER A 8 2.92 0.49 -7.74
CA SER A 8 1.62 0.36 -8.42
C SER A 8 0.98 -1.00 -8.16
N GLU A 9 1.77 -2.00 -7.77
CA GLU A 9 1.28 -3.34 -7.45
C GLU A 9 2.22 -4.03 -6.47
N ALA A 10 1.69 -4.99 -5.71
CA ALA A 10 2.45 -5.80 -4.78
C ALA A 10 1.73 -7.13 -4.54
N THR A 11 2.45 -8.23 -4.58
CA THR A 11 1.93 -9.54 -4.21
C THR A 11 1.64 -9.58 -2.70
N PRO A 12 0.53 -10.14 -2.21
CA PRO A 12 -0.51 -10.88 -2.96
C PRO A 12 -1.69 -10.01 -3.43
N PHE A 13 -1.66 -8.69 -3.24
CA PHE A 13 -2.82 -7.82 -3.43
C PHE A 13 -3.13 -7.57 -4.89
N ALA A 14 -2.13 -7.25 -5.70
CA ALA A 14 -2.28 -7.04 -7.13
C ALA A 14 -0.99 -7.45 -7.82
N LYS A 15 -1.09 -8.20 -8.91
CA LYS A 15 0.08 -8.65 -9.65
C LYS A 15 -0.23 -8.69 -11.13
N SER A 16 0.55 -7.97 -11.93
CA SER A 16 0.54 -8.08 -13.39
C SER A 16 1.91 -8.43 -13.97
N GLY A 17 2.96 -8.45 -13.14
CA GLY A 17 4.32 -8.77 -13.59
C GLY A 17 5.33 -8.85 -12.45
N GLY A 18 6.60 -8.84 -12.79
CA GLY A 18 7.70 -9.00 -11.84
C GLY A 18 7.83 -7.90 -10.80
N LEU A 19 7.32 -6.70 -11.08
CA LEU A 19 7.34 -5.60 -10.12
C LEU A 19 6.56 -5.96 -8.85
N ALA A 20 5.41 -6.64 -8.99
CA ALA A 20 4.61 -7.06 -7.85
C ALA A 20 5.37 -8.03 -6.95
N ASP A 21 6.17 -8.90 -7.51
CA ASP A 21 6.97 -9.86 -6.74
C ASP A 21 8.07 -9.16 -5.95
N VAL A 22 8.74 -8.18 -6.54
CA VAL A 22 9.75 -7.37 -5.84
C VAL A 22 9.11 -6.57 -4.72
N ALA A 23 7.98 -5.89 -5.00
CA ALA A 23 7.26 -5.11 -4.01
C ALA A 23 6.69 -5.97 -2.88
N GLY A 24 6.45 -7.27 -3.13
CA GLY A 24 5.98 -8.20 -2.13
C GLY A 24 7.10 -8.85 -1.30
N SER A 25 8.32 -8.95 -1.83
CA SER A 25 9.42 -9.65 -1.18
C SER A 25 10.48 -8.73 -0.57
N LEU A 26 10.82 -7.62 -1.21
CA LEU A 26 11.86 -6.72 -0.71
C LEU A 26 11.50 -6.07 0.64
N PRO A 27 10.31 -5.49 0.83
CA PRO A 27 9.95 -4.94 2.14
C PRO A 27 9.96 -5.99 3.24
N LYS A 28 9.53 -7.22 2.95
CA LYS A 28 9.57 -8.32 3.90
C LYS A 28 10.99 -8.64 4.35
N ALA A 29 11.94 -8.66 3.42
CA ALA A 29 13.34 -8.89 3.74
C ALA A 29 13.92 -7.74 4.57
N LEU A 30 13.58 -6.49 4.25
CA LEU A 30 14.04 -5.32 5.01
C LEU A 30 13.51 -5.31 6.43
N VAL A 31 12.24 -5.64 6.64
CA VAL A 31 11.65 -5.74 7.98
C VAL A 31 12.35 -6.83 8.79
N LYS A 32 12.67 -7.94 8.17
CA LYS A 32 13.39 -9.04 8.83
C LYS A 32 14.79 -8.61 9.32
N ASP A 33 15.41 -7.66 8.60
CA ASP A 33 16.71 -7.08 8.98
C ASP A 33 16.59 -5.90 9.95
N GLY A 34 15.39 -5.64 10.49
CA GLY A 34 15.19 -4.58 11.48
C GLY A 34 14.88 -3.21 10.89
N VAL A 35 14.62 -3.11 9.59
CA VAL A 35 14.23 -1.86 8.93
C VAL A 35 12.71 -1.69 9.00
N ASP A 36 12.23 -0.49 9.38
CA ASP A 36 10.80 -0.19 9.32
C ASP A 36 10.43 0.15 7.87
N ALA A 37 10.16 -0.90 7.09
CA ALA A 37 9.78 -0.78 5.69
C ALA A 37 8.28 -1.00 5.55
N ARG A 38 7.59 -0.08 4.87
CA ARG A 38 6.16 -0.12 4.61
C ARG A 38 5.91 0.11 3.12
N VAL A 39 4.77 -0.37 2.66
CA VAL A 39 4.38 -0.26 1.25
C VAL A 39 3.14 0.61 1.14
N ILE A 40 3.06 1.45 0.12
CA ILE A 40 1.85 2.18 -0.22
C ILE A 40 1.53 1.96 -1.69
N MET A 41 0.25 1.70 -1.99
CA MET A 41 -0.21 1.46 -3.35
C MET A 41 -1.65 1.94 -3.53
N PRO A 42 -2.11 2.13 -4.78
CA PRO A 42 -3.50 2.48 -5.02
C PRO A 42 -4.45 1.35 -4.60
N LEU A 43 -5.64 1.72 -4.13
CA LEU A 43 -6.70 0.76 -3.83
C LEU A 43 -7.52 0.49 -5.09
N TYR A 44 -7.22 -0.63 -5.75
CA TYR A 44 -7.96 -1.05 -6.94
C TYR A 44 -9.25 -1.74 -6.56
N GLY A 45 -10.28 -1.63 -7.42
CA GLY A 45 -11.57 -2.28 -7.18
C GLY A 45 -11.50 -3.80 -7.13
N ASP A 46 -10.58 -4.40 -7.89
CA ASP A 46 -10.36 -5.84 -7.98
C ASP A 46 -9.23 -6.34 -7.09
N LEU A 47 -8.79 -5.52 -6.15
CA LEU A 47 -7.70 -5.88 -5.25
C LEU A 47 -8.04 -7.13 -4.44
N LYS A 48 -7.11 -8.09 -4.38
CA LYS A 48 -7.27 -9.28 -3.54
C LYS A 48 -7.18 -8.89 -2.07
N PHE A 49 -7.98 -9.58 -1.23
CA PHE A 49 -8.02 -9.35 0.22
C PHE A 49 -8.51 -7.96 0.62
N ARG A 50 -9.26 -7.30 -0.27
CA ARG A 50 -9.81 -5.97 0.00
C ARG A 50 -10.62 -5.94 1.31
N ASP A 51 -11.33 -7.02 1.64
CA ASP A 51 -12.17 -7.12 2.83
C ASP A 51 -11.38 -7.12 4.15
N THR A 52 -10.08 -7.36 4.08
CA THR A 52 -9.22 -7.41 5.27
C THR A 52 -8.60 -6.07 5.61
N LEU A 53 -8.87 -5.03 4.84
CA LEU A 53 -8.28 -3.71 5.01
C LEU A 53 -8.94 -2.95 6.15
N GLU A 54 -8.11 -2.28 6.95
CA GLU A 54 -8.56 -1.43 8.03
C GLU A 54 -8.56 0.03 7.57
N TYR A 55 -9.67 0.72 7.79
CA TYR A 55 -9.76 2.16 7.50
C TYR A 55 -8.88 2.93 8.49
N VAL A 56 -8.04 3.82 7.97
CA VAL A 56 -7.17 4.66 8.79
C VAL A 56 -7.71 6.07 8.89
N THR A 57 -7.86 6.76 7.77
CA THR A 57 -8.31 8.14 7.72
C THR A 57 -8.66 8.54 6.29
N ASN A 58 -9.11 9.77 6.11
CA ASN A 58 -9.34 10.33 4.78
C ASN A 58 -8.91 11.79 4.75
N TYR A 59 -8.67 12.28 3.54
CA TYR A 59 -8.26 13.66 3.29
C TYR A 59 -9.07 14.21 2.13
N SER A 60 -9.26 15.55 2.15
CA SER A 60 -9.65 16.29 0.96
C SER A 60 -8.42 17.02 0.47
N VAL A 61 -7.97 16.69 -0.73
CA VAL A 61 -6.78 17.29 -1.33
C VAL A 61 -7.21 18.35 -2.34
N PRO A 62 -6.80 19.62 -2.17
CA PRO A 62 -7.14 20.65 -3.15
C PRO A 62 -6.41 20.37 -4.47
N VAL A 63 -7.20 20.34 -5.55
CA VAL A 63 -6.69 20.13 -6.91
C VAL A 63 -7.28 21.22 -7.80
N GLY A 64 -6.54 22.32 -7.96
CA GLY A 64 -7.03 23.48 -8.69
C GLY A 64 -8.25 24.10 -7.99
N TRP A 65 -9.41 24.08 -8.70
CA TRP A 65 -10.66 24.67 -8.21
C TRP A 65 -11.57 23.67 -7.46
N ARG A 66 -11.12 22.45 -7.25
CA ARG A 66 -11.92 21.41 -6.58
C ARG A 66 -11.11 20.72 -5.49
N SER A 67 -11.83 19.97 -4.62
CA SER A 67 -11.21 19.09 -3.64
C SER A 67 -11.38 17.64 -4.09
N GLN A 68 -10.32 16.85 -3.93
CA GLN A 68 -10.32 15.42 -4.26
C GLN A 68 -10.31 14.62 -2.98
N TYR A 69 -11.30 13.72 -2.83
CA TYR A 69 -11.33 12.77 -1.72
C TYR A 69 -10.19 11.75 -1.86
N CYS A 70 -9.54 11.45 -0.74
CA CYS A 70 -8.52 10.42 -0.68
C CYS A 70 -8.69 9.64 0.62
N GLY A 71 -9.05 8.36 0.52
CA GLY A 71 -9.16 7.46 1.66
C GLY A 71 -7.87 6.67 1.86
N LEU A 72 -7.51 6.42 3.12
CA LEU A 72 -6.32 5.65 3.47
C LEU A 72 -6.74 4.41 4.26
N PHE A 73 -6.33 3.24 3.77
CA PHE A 73 -6.55 1.95 4.40
C PHE A 73 -5.22 1.26 4.64
N LYS A 74 -5.20 0.29 5.53
CA LYS A 74 -3.99 -0.49 5.80
C LYS A 74 -4.31 -1.93 6.13
N THR A 75 -3.30 -2.78 5.97
CA THR A 75 -3.28 -4.14 6.49
C THR A 75 -1.83 -4.54 6.77
N GLU A 76 -1.65 -5.68 7.42
CA GLU A 76 -0.31 -6.21 7.70
C GLU A 76 -0.22 -7.63 7.15
N ARG A 77 0.90 -7.93 6.47
CA ARG A 77 1.23 -9.27 6.00
C ARG A 77 2.71 -9.53 6.15
N ASN A 78 3.05 -10.69 6.74
CA ASN A 78 4.44 -11.11 6.92
C ASN A 78 5.29 -10.05 7.65
N GLY A 79 4.70 -9.34 8.60
CA GLY A 79 5.38 -8.29 9.35
C GLY A 79 5.52 -6.97 8.63
N VAL A 80 4.97 -6.82 7.44
CA VAL A 80 5.03 -5.59 6.64
C VAL A 80 3.68 -4.89 6.66
N THR A 81 3.66 -3.59 6.91
CA THR A 81 2.45 -2.77 6.82
C THR A 81 2.27 -2.28 5.39
N TYR A 82 1.09 -2.51 4.85
CA TYR A 82 0.68 -2.06 3.52
C TYR A 82 -0.40 -1.00 3.65
N TYR A 83 -0.20 0.13 3.00
CA TYR A 83 -1.20 1.20 2.90
C TYR A 83 -1.83 1.21 1.51
N PHE A 84 -3.10 1.56 1.46
CA PHE A 84 -3.86 1.64 0.20
C PHE A 84 -4.56 2.98 0.12
N LEU A 85 -4.39 3.68 -1.00
CA LEU A 85 -5.03 4.97 -1.25
C LEU A 85 -6.24 4.77 -2.17
N GLU A 86 -7.40 5.18 -1.68
CA GLU A 86 -8.64 5.22 -2.46
C GLU A 86 -8.88 6.65 -2.93
N ILE A 87 -9.01 6.82 -4.23
CA ILE A 87 -9.20 8.14 -4.86
C ILE A 87 -10.55 8.16 -5.58
#